data_805474e07b9a7d209150d44764238172
#
_entry.id   805474e07b9a7d209150d44764238172
#
_cell.length_a   1.000
_cell.length_b   1.000
_cell.length_c   1.000
_cell.angle_alpha   90.00
_cell.angle_beta   90.00
_cell.angle_gamma   90.00
#
_symmetry.space_group_name_H-M   'P 1'
#
loop_
_entity.id
_entity.type
_entity.pdbx_description
1 polymer ?
#
loop_
_entity_poly.entity_id
_entity_poly.type
_entity_poly.pdbx_seq_one_letter_code
_entity_poly.pdbx_strand_id
1 'polypeptide(L)'
;MSRLLSPALQALQQRLGHVFADAGLLSRAVTHKSFGADHYERLEFLGDAVLSLGVSALLYRRFDRSDEGDLTRVRAHLVRQDTLHQLALQLGLPEVMRL
;
A
#
# COMPACT_ATOMS: atom_id res chain seq x y z
N MET A 1 -19.49 14.69 -11.17
CA MET A 1 -20.16 14.07 -10.02
C MET A 1 -19.09 13.63 -9.03
N SER A 2 -19.12 14.16 -7.82
CA SER A 2 -18.14 13.76 -6.81
C SER A 2 -18.47 12.34 -6.34
N ARG A 3 -17.47 11.48 -6.32
CA ARG A 3 -17.59 10.17 -5.70
C ARG A 3 -17.32 10.34 -4.21
N LEU A 4 -18.35 10.12 -3.43
CA LEU A 4 -18.17 10.09 -1.98
C LEU A 4 -17.62 8.73 -1.59
N LEU A 5 -16.57 8.75 -0.79
CA LEU A 5 -16.03 7.53 -0.21
C LEU A 5 -16.98 7.00 0.84
N SER A 6 -17.07 5.68 0.95
CA SER A 6 -17.78 5.03 2.04
C SER A 6 -17.14 5.43 3.38
N PRO A 7 -17.89 5.36 4.49
CA PRO A 7 -17.31 5.62 5.81
C PRO A 7 -16.10 4.74 6.10
N ALA A 8 -16.11 3.48 5.64
CA ALA A 8 -14.99 2.56 5.82
C ALA A 8 -13.72 3.05 5.11
N LEU A 9 -13.85 3.55 3.87
CA LEU A 9 -12.72 4.10 3.12
C LEU A 9 -12.26 5.44 3.67
N GLN A 10 -13.17 6.27 4.17
CA GLN A 10 -12.80 7.50 4.85
C GLN A 10 -11.97 7.21 6.11
N ALA A 11 -12.36 6.20 6.88
CA ALA A 11 -11.61 5.77 8.05
C ALA A 11 -10.24 5.21 7.66
N LEU A 12 -10.15 4.48 6.56
CA LEU A 12 -8.87 3.99 6.05
C LEU A 12 -7.93 5.14 5.72
N GLN A 13 -8.42 6.19 5.05
CA GLN A 13 -7.61 7.39 4.77
C GLN A 13 -7.02 7.98 6.04
N GLN A 14 -7.81 8.05 7.10
CA GLN A 14 -7.33 8.57 8.38
C GLN A 14 -6.22 7.70 8.96
N ARG A 15 -6.38 6.37 8.88
CA ARG A 15 -5.33 5.45 9.36
C ARG A 15 -4.05 5.54 8.54
N LEU A 16 -4.18 5.77 7.22
CA LEU A 16 -3.02 5.96 6.34
C LEU A 16 -2.37 7.33 6.51
N GLY A 17 -3.09 8.31 7.05
CA GLY A 17 -2.62 9.68 7.14
C GLY A 17 -2.57 10.38 5.79
N HIS A 18 -3.42 9.98 4.83
CA HIS A 18 -3.42 10.52 3.48
C HIS A 18 -4.84 10.64 2.95
N VAL A 19 -5.16 11.80 2.39
CA VAL A 19 -6.45 12.05 1.73
C VAL A 19 -6.22 12.00 0.22
N PHE A 20 -6.93 11.11 -0.46
CA PHE A 20 -6.79 10.95 -1.90
C PHE A 20 -7.51 12.07 -2.64
N ALA A 21 -6.77 12.75 -3.52
CA ALA A 21 -7.37 13.78 -4.39
C ALA A 21 -8.38 13.16 -5.34
N ASP A 22 -8.10 11.95 -5.83
CA ASP A 22 -9.02 11.17 -6.64
C ASP A 22 -9.52 9.98 -5.83
N ALA A 23 -10.73 10.08 -5.31
CA ALA A 23 -11.34 9.03 -4.50
C ALA A 23 -11.50 7.72 -5.30
N GLY A 24 -11.62 7.81 -6.62
CA GLY A 24 -11.71 6.63 -7.48
C GLY A 24 -10.44 5.77 -7.45
N LEU A 25 -9.27 6.37 -7.23
CA LEU A 25 -8.02 5.63 -7.07
C LEU A 25 -8.04 4.77 -5.82
N LEU A 26 -8.54 5.29 -4.71
CA LEU A 26 -8.64 4.50 -3.48
C LEU A 26 -9.62 3.35 -3.64
N SER A 27 -10.78 3.61 -4.23
CA SER A 27 -11.76 2.55 -4.50
C SER A 27 -11.19 1.46 -5.39
N ARG A 28 -10.46 1.83 -6.45
CA ARG A 28 -9.80 0.88 -7.35
C ARG A 28 -8.74 0.07 -6.61
N ALA A 29 -7.98 0.72 -5.74
CA ALA A 29 -6.89 0.07 -5.01
C ALA A 29 -7.37 -1.06 -4.10
N VAL A 30 -8.61 -1.02 -3.63
CA VAL A 30 -9.18 -2.06 -2.76
C VAL A 30 -10.12 -3.02 -3.51
N THR A 31 -10.18 -2.94 -4.83
CA THR A 31 -11.08 -3.77 -5.64
C THR A 31 -10.31 -4.89 -6.33
N HIS A 32 -10.65 -6.14 -5.99
CA HIS A 32 -10.11 -7.32 -6.66
C HIS A 32 -10.78 -7.53 -8.02
N LYS A 33 -10.06 -8.15 -8.96
CA LYS A 33 -10.58 -8.39 -10.32
C LYS A 33 -11.86 -9.22 -10.36
N SER A 34 -12.09 -10.04 -9.34
CA SER A 34 -13.31 -10.85 -9.24
C SER A 34 -14.56 -10.00 -8.98
N PHE A 35 -14.38 -8.78 -8.47
CA PHE A 35 -15.51 -7.89 -8.17
C PHE A 35 -15.99 -7.13 -9.40
N GLY A 36 -15.08 -6.69 -10.27
CA GLY A 36 -15.44 -5.91 -11.46
C GLY A 36 -14.23 -5.56 -12.31
N ALA A 37 -14.48 -4.82 -13.39
CA ALA A 37 -13.46 -4.46 -14.37
C ALA A 37 -12.49 -3.39 -13.86
N ASP A 38 -12.93 -2.52 -12.95
CA ASP A 38 -12.10 -1.44 -12.40
C ASP A 38 -11.45 -1.93 -11.11
N HIS A 39 -10.29 -2.56 -11.25
CA HIS A 39 -9.61 -3.26 -10.16
C HIS A 39 -8.13 -2.88 -10.07
N TYR A 40 -7.42 -3.47 -9.10
CA TYR A 40 -6.11 -3.00 -8.67
C TYR A 40 -4.90 -3.67 -9.35
N GLU A 41 -5.07 -4.60 -10.30
CA GLU A 41 -3.91 -5.33 -10.84
C GLU A 41 -2.79 -4.41 -11.35
N ARG A 42 -3.14 -3.37 -12.11
CA ARG A 42 -2.14 -2.43 -12.63
C ARG A 42 -1.55 -1.56 -11.51
N LEU A 43 -2.38 -1.18 -10.55
CA LEU A 43 -1.92 -0.42 -9.38
C LEU A 43 -1.00 -1.27 -8.51
N GLU A 44 -1.26 -2.56 -8.39
CA GLU A 44 -0.40 -3.48 -7.67
C GLU A 44 1.00 -3.54 -8.28
N PHE A 45 1.07 -3.65 -9.61
CA PHE A 45 2.35 -3.66 -10.32
C PHE A 45 3.15 -2.38 -10.04
N LEU A 46 2.51 -1.23 -10.18
CA LEU A 46 3.16 0.06 -9.94
C LEU A 46 3.48 0.25 -8.46
N GLY A 47 2.56 -0.13 -7.58
CA GLY A 47 2.71 0.02 -6.15
C GLY A 47 3.86 -0.80 -5.57
N ASP A 48 4.11 -1.98 -6.13
CA ASP A 48 5.25 -2.80 -5.72
C ASP A 48 6.58 -2.05 -5.93
N ALA A 49 6.74 -1.40 -7.07
CA ALA A 49 7.93 -0.60 -7.36
C ALA A 49 8.03 0.62 -6.45
N VAL A 50 6.91 1.30 -6.20
CA VAL A 50 6.86 2.48 -5.33
C VAL A 50 7.21 2.09 -3.89
N LEU A 51 6.65 0.99 -3.39
CA LEU A 51 6.96 0.49 -2.05
C LEU A 51 8.45 0.17 -1.92
N SER A 52 9.01 -0.52 -2.89
CA SER A 52 10.43 -0.88 -2.89
C SER A 52 11.32 0.37 -2.90
N LEU A 53 10.98 1.36 -3.71
CA LEU A 53 11.72 2.63 -3.75
C LEU A 53 11.60 3.37 -2.42
N GLY A 54 10.40 3.47 -1.86
CA GLY A 54 10.17 4.17 -0.59
C GLY A 54 10.95 3.55 0.55
N VAL A 55 10.92 2.22 0.67
CA VAL A 55 11.69 1.51 1.70
C VAL A 55 13.19 1.70 1.46
N SER A 56 13.64 1.62 0.22
CA SER A 56 15.06 1.82 -0.12
C SER A 56 15.55 3.21 0.27
N ALA A 57 14.76 4.25 -0.04
CA ALA A 57 15.11 5.63 0.29
C ALA A 57 15.16 5.83 1.81
N LEU A 58 14.23 5.24 2.54
CA LEU A 58 14.21 5.32 4.00
C LEU A 58 15.45 4.67 4.61
N LEU A 59 15.79 3.45 4.15
CA LEU A 59 16.94 2.72 4.65
C LEU A 59 18.26 3.41 4.29
N TYR A 60 18.35 3.95 3.09
CA TYR A 60 19.51 4.69 2.63
C TYR A 60 19.82 5.88 3.56
N ARG A 61 18.78 6.60 3.98
CA ARG A 61 18.95 7.77 4.85
C ARG A 61 19.18 7.38 6.30
N ARG A 62 18.54 6.29 6.77
CA ARG A 62 18.55 5.91 8.18
C ARG A 62 19.80 5.14 8.57
N PHE A 63 20.32 4.32 7.65
CA PHE A 63 21.48 3.46 7.88
C PHE A 63 22.61 3.82 6.92
N ASP A 64 23.11 5.04 7.05
CA ASP A 64 24.09 5.62 6.13
C ASP A 64 25.46 4.93 6.16
N ARG A 65 25.71 4.10 7.19
CA ARG A 65 26.97 3.35 7.35
C ARG A 65 26.84 1.86 7.00
N SER A 66 25.66 1.41 6.67
CA SER A 66 25.42 0.02 6.29
C SER A 66 25.78 -0.19 4.82
N ASP A 67 26.32 -1.36 4.49
CA ASP A 67 26.66 -1.67 3.10
C ASP A 67 25.41 -2.11 2.31
N GLU A 68 25.58 -2.23 0.99
CA GLU A 68 24.50 -2.62 0.09
C GLU A 68 23.88 -3.96 0.46
N GLY A 69 24.71 -4.95 0.82
CA GLY A 69 24.21 -6.29 1.19
C GLY A 69 23.30 -6.25 2.38
N ASP A 70 23.66 -5.48 3.41
CA ASP A 70 22.84 -5.34 4.61
C ASP A 70 21.53 -4.60 4.27
N LEU A 71 21.61 -3.54 3.51
CA LEU A 71 20.43 -2.77 3.10
C LEU A 71 19.47 -3.62 2.29
N THR A 72 19.99 -4.44 1.37
CA THR A 72 19.19 -5.34 0.54
C THR A 72 18.48 -6.39 1.40
N ARG A 73 19.17 -6.97 2.39
CA ARG A 73 18.56 -7.95 3.28
C ARG A 73 17.46 -7.37 4.15
N VAL A 74 17.69 -6.17 4.70
CA VAL A 74 16.67 -5.50 5.52
C VAL A 74 15.46 -5.13 4.67
N ARG A 75 15.68 -4.60 3.46
CA ARG A 75 14.57 -4.29 2.56
C ARG A 75 13.74 -5.53 2.25
N ALA A 76 14.39 -6.63 1.87
CA ALA A 76 13.69 -7.88 1.57
C ALA A 76 12.86 -8.37 2.76
N HIS A 77 13.37 -8.21 3.97
CA HIS A 77 12.66 -8.58 5.19
C HIS A 77 11.43 -7.69 5.42
N LEU A 78 11.57 -6.39 5.20
CA LEU A 78 10.48 -5.43 5.42
C LEU A 78 9.34 -5.58 4.42
N VAL A 79 9.63 -5.96 3.17
CA VAL A 79 8.61 -6.11 2.12
C VAL A 79 8.13 -7.55 1.95
N ARG A 80 8.47 -8.45 2.87
CA ARG A 80 8.01 -9.84 2.83
C ARG A 80 6.48 -9.89 2.94
N GLN A 81 5.91 -10.92 2.34
CA GLN A 81 4.46 -11.09 2.30
C GLN A 81 3.85 -11.11 3.70
N ASP A 82 4.47 -11.79 4.65
CA ASP A 82 3.94 -11.87 6.01
C ASP A 82 4.02 -10.53 6.75
N THR A 83 5.08 -9.73 6.52
CA THR A 83 5.18 -8.37 7.08
C THR A 83 4.09 -7.49 6.53
N LEU A 84 3.89 -7.50 5.21
CA LEU A 84 2.86 -6.70 4.55
C LEU A 84 1.47 -7.15 4.97
N HIS A 85 1.27 -8.44 5.19
CA HIS A 85 0.01 -8.98 5.68
C HIS A 85 -0.32 -8.43 7.08
N GLN A 86 0.66 -8.40 7.98
CA GLN A 86 0.46 -7.82 9.31
C GLN A 86 0.08 -6.35 9.24
N LEU A 87 0.74 -5.58 8.37
CA LEU A 87 0.39 -4.18 8.16
C LEU A 87 -1.03 -4.03 7.61
N ALA A 88 -1.42 -4.88 6.68
CA ALA A 88 -2.77 -4.87 6.13
C ALA A 88 -3.82 -5.10 7.20
N LEU A 89 -3.57 -6.02 8.14
CA LEU A 89 -4.46 -6.27 9.26
C LEU A 89 -4.56 -5.05 10.18
N GLN A 90 -3.43 -4.41 10.47
CA GLN A 90 -3.41 -3.21 11.31
C GLN A 90 -4.16 -2.05 10.66
N LEU A 91 -4.10 -1.93 9.34
CA LEU A 91 -4.81 -0.91 8.58
C LEU A 91 -6.28 -1.24 8.37
N GLY A 92 -6.72 -2.44 8.73
CA GLY A 92 -8.11 -2.86 8.52
C GLY A 92 -8.46 -3.07 7.06
N LEU A 93 -7.48 -3.45 6.22
CA LEU A 93 -7.72 -3.65 4.80
C LEU A 93 -8.75 -4.74 4.49
N PRO A 94 -8.76 -5.91 5.20
CA PRO A 94 -9.74 -6.94 4.88
C PRO A 94 -11.19 -6.47 4.93
N GLU A 95 -11.51 -5.53 5.82
CA GLU A 95 -12.88 -5.02 5.98
C GLU A 95 -13.30 -4.09 4.85
N VAL A 96 -12.36 -3.53 4.09
CA VAL A 96 -12.66 -2.58 3.01
C VAL A 96 -12.42 -3.14 1.62
N MET A 97 -11.79 -4.33 1.52
CA MET A 97 -11.52 -4.96 0.23
C MET A 97 -12.82 -5.41 -0.45
N ARG A 98 -12.93 -5.12 -1.74
CA ARG A 98 -14.03 -5.58 -2.58
C ARG A 98 -13.56 -6.79 -3.39
N LEU A 99 -14.08 -7.93 -3.03
CA LEU A 99 -13.65 -9.22 -3.58
C LEU A 99 -14.71 -9.87 -4.47
#